data_5e8f892c72e722db34c3f9124f89e319
#
_entry.id   5e8f892c72e722db34c3f9124f89e319
#
_cell.length_a   1.000
_cell.length_b   1.000
_cell.length_c   1.000
_cell.angle_alpha   90.00
_cell.angle_beta   90.00
_cell.angle_gamma   90.00
#
_symmetry.space_group_name_H-M   'P 1'
#
loop_
_entity.id
_entity.type
_entity.pdbx_description
1 polymer ?
#
loop_
_entity_poly.entity_id
_entity_poly.type
_entity_poly.pdbx_seq_one_letter_code
_entity_poly.pdbx_strand_id
1 'polypeptide(L)'
;MKEIYNGLYQVQEALTEFDKEFMVAAVCNKVGKVQFIVQLMHNKEGQFAAFFHKTVREYQHRIRAEEAIVALAETEEDLDEIEGLRKGIQIVFVPLEFIPKSQKMTLRDLGITRKRKKLYPLIFSLNDSKLLSRDLKVSEMNFCKKVLDWLTQEGNLALLASTTKPTEKNTLPKITYNPKKQESIFEQGDILSFEEELTYEEFIGYKGEKPKLYVPELSLYRAKKGIQVSVPDTFEIRLMLSPSHFYGDDEKNGPQYILIITTDMEIALIEPMYKLNPEFIQNTLIEFYKEVPMTPERWVTRGVFAPFLKECLDPVMEFFKIPFTISTEASVIDMYSHEELFHLITSDDPYYDFDDFDDFNEFNSMEELREFRDFHEETKTDPFVEKELEEFQKAMIATVIFLAKNSKATTNELKKHLKENEVRKEIIAAVFQELDDLGYSFPNLT
;
A
#
# COMPACT_ATOMS: atom_id res chain seq x y z
N MET A 1 -16.07 -0.09 -21.35
CA MET A 1 -15.20 0.99 -20.80
C MET A 1 -15.77 2.40 -21.02
N LYS A 2 -16.11 2.85 -22.26
CA LYS A 2 -16.58 4.24 -22.48
C LYS A 2 -17.77 4.64 -21.61
N GLU A 3 -18.73 3.77 -21.41
CA GLU A 3 -19.90 4.01 -20.55
C GLU A 3 -19.50 4.16 -19.07
N ILE A 4 -18.53 3.37 -18.61
CA ILE A 4 -17.99 3.46 -17.25
C ILE A 4 -17.35 4.83 -17.03
N TYR A 5 -16.45 5.26 -17.93
CA TYR A 5 -15.81 6.56 -17.82
C TYR A 5 -16.82 7.72 -17.85
N ASN A 6 -17.80 7.63 -18.76
CA ASN A 6 -18.86 8.66 -18.83
C ASN A 6 -19.70 8.71 -17.55
N GLY A 7 -20.10 7.56 -17.00
CA GLY A 7 -20.81 7.48 -15.72
C GLY A 7 -20.01 8.05 -14.55
N LEU A 8 -18.71 7.76 -14.50
CA LEU A 8 -17.82 8.31 -13.47
C LEU A 8 -17.75 9.84 -13.52
N TYR A 9 -17.65 10.43 -14.70
CA TYR A 9 -17.65 11.89 -14.83
C TYR A 9 -19.01 12.51 -14.47
N GLN A 10 -20.11 11.85 -14.78
CA GLN A 10 -21.44 12.29 -14.36
C GLN A 10 -21.57 12.27 -12.83
N VAL A 11 -21.11 11.20 -12.19
CA VAL A 11 -21.11 11.10 -10.72
C VAL A 11 -20.20 12.17 -10.10
N GLN A 12 -18.97 12.38 -10.62
CA GLN A 12 -18.07 13.42 -10.14
C GLN A 12 -18.69 14.82 -10.23
N GLU A 13 -19.32 15.14 -11.35
CA GLU A 13 -19.98 16.43 -11.58
C GLU A 13 -21.15 16.64 -10.59
N ALA A 14 -22.00 15.61 -10.45
CA ALA A 14 -23.14 15.67 -9.54
C ALA A 14 -22.72 15.75 -8.05
N LEU A 15 -21.58 15.17 -7.68
CA LEU A 15 -21.09 15.23 -6.30
C LEU A 15 -20.69 16.64 -5.85
N THR A 16 -20.37 17.54 -6.76
CA THR A 16 -20.07 18.94 -6.44
C THR A 16 -21.25 19.70 -5.80
N GLU A 17 -22.48 19.18 -5.96
CA GLU A 17 -23.69 19.73 -5.37
C GLU A 17 -23.90 19.35 -3.89
N PHE A 18 -23.09 18.41 -3.36
CA PHE A 18 -23.22 17.92 -1.99
C PHE A 18 -22.06 18.40 -1.11
N ASP A 19 -22.39 18.88 0.10
CA ASP A 19 -21.39 19.27 1.12
C ASP A 19 -20.80 18.07 1.89
N LYS A 20 -21.35 16.86 1.67
CA LYS A 20 -20.99 15.67 2.43
C LYS A 20 -19.81 14.95 1.77
N GLU A 21 -18.66 15.05 2.38
CA GLU A 21 -17.38 14.52 1.86
C GLU A 21 -17.29 12.97 1.83
N PHE A 22 -18.09 12.29 2.66
CA PHE A 22 -18.08 10.84 2.77
C PHE A 22 -19.50 10.26 2.77
N MET A 23 -19.77 9.34 1.87
CA MET A 23 -21.06 8.67 1.72
C MET A 23 -20.84 7.17 1.58
N VAL A 24 -21.62 6.36 2.31
CA VAL A 24 -21.58 4.91 2.20
C VAL A 24 -22.97 4.31 2.41
N ALA A 25 -23.32 3.31 1.61
CA ALA A 25 -24.53 2.52 1.84
C ALA A 25 -24.45 1.13 1.20
N ALA A 26 -25.18 0.18 1.80
CA ALA A 26 -25.50 -1.10 1.19
C ALA A 26 -26.78 -0.96 0.37
N VAL A 27 -26.70 -1.26 -0.92
CA VAL A 27 -27.87 -1.31 -1.82
C VAL A 27 -28.38 -2.74 -1.85
N CYS A 28 -29.59 -2.94 -1.34
CA CYS A 28 -30.24 -4.23 -1.17
C CYS A 28 -31.45 -4.37 -2.08
N ASN A 29 -31.79 -5.59 -2.46
CA ASN A 29 -33.10 -5.86 -3.08
C ASN A 29 -34.23 -5.87 -2.04
N LYS A 30 -35.47 -6.03 -2.48
CA LYS A 30 -36.67 -6.04 -1.61
C LYS A 30 -36.68 -7.12 -0.53
N VAL A 31 -35.92 -8.20 -0.72
CA VAL A 31 -35.79 -9.28 0.30
C VAL A 31 -34.55 -9.10 1.18
N GLY A 32 -33.93 -7.93 1.15
CA GLY A 32 -32.80 -7.59 2.00
C GLY A 32 -31.45 -8.11 1.52
N LYS A 33 -31.37 -8.81 0.37
CA LYS A 33 -30.10 -9.31 -0.16
C LYS A 33 -29.27 -8.16 -0.76
N VAL A 34 -28.03 -8.02 -0.29
CA VAL A 34 -27.07 -7.05 -0.81
C VAL A 34 -26.83 -7.27 -2.31
N GLN A 35 -26.97 -6.20 -3.09
CA GLN A 35 -26.65 -6.17 -4.50
C GLN A 35 -25.26 -5.62 -4.73
N PHE A 36 -24.87 -4.64 -3.94
CA PHE A 36 -23.55 -4.04 -3.85
C PHE A 36 -23.48 -3.09 -2.66
N ILE A 37 -22.27 -2.71 -2.30
CA ILE A 37 -21.98 -1.62 -1.37
C ILE A 37 -21.21 -0.57 -2.15
N VAL A 38 -21.61 0.68 -1.99
CA VAL A 38 -20.96 1.84 -2.60
C VAL A 38 -20.46 2.77 -1.52
N GLN A 39 -19.23 3.23 -1.71
CA GLN A 39 -18.63 4.26 -0.88
C GLN A 39 -18.07 5.33 -1.80
N LEU A 40 -18.41 6.58 -1.55
CA LEU A 40 -17.95 7.74 -2.28
C LEU A 40 -17.25 8.68 -1.31
N MET A 41 -16.14 9.22 -1.76
CA MET A 41 -15.37 10.24 -1.05
C MET A 41 -15.09 11.38 -2.02
N HIS A 42 -15.34 12.59 -1.63
CA HIS A 42 -14.98 13.76 -2.42
C HIS A 42 -14.62 14.93 -1.51
N ASN A 43 -13.88 15.88 -2.04
CA ASN A 43 -13.59 17.12 -1.36
C ASN A 43 -14.03 18.33 -2.21
N LYS A 44 -13.96 19.51 -1.61
CA LYS A 44 -14.33 20.78 -2.29
C LYS A 44 -13.40 21.15 -3.45
N GLU A 45 -12.23 20.54 -3.52
CA GLU A 45 -11.25 20.74 -4.60
C GLU A 45 -11.53 19.87 -5.83
N GLY A 46 -12.59 19.03 -5.78
CA GLY A 46 -13.02 18.16 -6.86
C GLY A 46 -12.25 16.84 -6.94
N GLN A 47 -11.43 16.52 -5.93
CA GLN A 47 -10.88 15.17 -5.81
C GLN A 47 -12.02 14.20 -5.47
N PHE A 48 -12.01 13.06 -6.13
CA PHE A 48 -13.06 12.06 -6.01
C PHE A 48 -12.44 10.67 -5.94
N ALA A 49 -12.92 9.88 -5.00
CA ALA A 49 -12.64 8.46 -4.91
C ALA A 49 -13.93 7.67 -4.70
N ALA A 50 -14.02 6.50 -5.32
CA ALA A 50 -15.13 5.59 -5.15
C ALA A 50 -14.63 4.17 -4.89
N PHE A 51 -15.39 3.43 -4.08
CA PHE A 51 -15.13 2.02 -3.81
C PHE A 51 -16.44 1.25 -3.98
N PHE A 52 -16.37 0.22 -4.81
CA PHE A 52 -17.51 -0.64 -5.13
C PHE A 52 -17.23 -2.07 -4.65
N HIS A 53 -18.08 -2.58 -3.78
CA HIS A 53 -17.94 -3.92 -3.23
C HIS A 53 -19.15 -4.77 -3.63
N LYS A 54 -18.90 -6.00 -4.09
CA LYS A 54 -19.96 -6.95 -4.46
C LYS A 54 -20.64 -7.57 -3.25
N THR A 55 -19.89 -7.67 -2.14
CA THR A 55 -20.30 -8.36 -0.92
C THR A 55 -19.95 -7.56 0.33
N VAL A 56 -20.61 -7.88 1.44
CA VAL A 56 -20.26 -7.36 2.77
C VAL A 56 -18.82 -7.73 3.12
N ARG A 57 -18.36 -8.94 2.75
CA ARG A 57 -17.00 -9.41 3.05
C ARG A 57 -15.93 -8.56 2.36
N GLU A 58 -16.12 -8.19 1.09
CA GLU A 58 -15.22 -7.25 0.40
C GLU A 58 -15.16 -5.89 1.12
N TYR A 59 -16.29 -5.38 1.58
CA TYR A 59 -16.34 -4.14 2.37
C TYR A 59 -15.62 -4.28 3.72
N GLN A 60 -15.78 -5.40 4.41
CA GLN A 60 -15.08 -5.67 5.68
C GLN A 60 -13.56 -5.72 5.49
N HIS A 61 -13.06 -6.30 4.38
CA HIS A 61 -11.63 -6.25 4.04
C HIS A 61 -11.10 -4.82 3.95
N ARG A 62 -11.89 -3.92 3.35
CA ARG A 62 -11.51 -2.52 3.29
C ARG A 62 -11.45 -1.87 4.67
N ILE A 63 -12.48 -2.05 5.50
CA ILE A 63 -12.50 -1.48 6.85
C ILE A 63 -11.32 -2.01 7.67
N ARG A 64 -11.06 -3.31 7.56
CA ARG A 64 -9.93 -3.93 8.27
C ARG A 64 -8.58 -3.39 7.80
N ALA A 65 -8.43 -3.13 6.49
CA ALA A 65 -7.24 -2.48 5.95
C ALA A 65 -7.10 -1.04 6.49
N GLU A 66 -8.17 -0.25 6.54
CA GLU A 66 -8.13 1.10 7.12
C GLU A 66 -7.71 1.08 8.60
N GLU A 67 -8.20 0.11 9.38
CA GLU A 67 -7.78 -0.10 10.77
C GLU A 67 -6.29 -0.51 10.86
N ALA A 68 -5.85 -1.41 9.98
CA ALA A 68 -4.48 -1.88 9.95
C ALA A 68 -3.50 -0.76 9.54
N ILE A 69 -3.87 0.11 8.60
CA ILE A 69 -3.06 1.29 8.22
C ILE A 69 -2.80 2.16 9.45
N VAL A 70 -3.83 2.48 10.21
CA VAL A 70 -3.70 3.32 11.40
C VAL A 70 -2.86 2.66 12.50
N ALA A 71 -2.90 1.32 12.59
CA ALA A 71 -2.29 0.57 13.69
C ALA A 71 -0.88 0.06 13.38
N LEU A 72 -0.54 -0.18 12.12
CA LEU A 72 0.64 -0.97 11.74
C LEU A 72 1.49 -0.31 10.65
N ALA A 73 0.95 0.62 9.85
CA ALA A 73 1.72 1.22 8.77
C ALA A 73 2.68 2.28 9.32
N GLU A 74 3.96 2.05 9.18
CA GLU A 74 5.03 2.97 9.56
C GLU A 74 5.84 3.42 8.33
N THR A 75 5.80 2.65 7.25
CA THR A 75 6.49 2.91 5.98
C THR A 75 5.51 2.89 4.81
N GLU A 76 5.95 3.35 3.63
CA GLU A 76 5.16 3.27 2.39
C GLU A 76 4.93 1.81 1.98
N GLU A 77 5.91 0.94 2.20
CA GLU A 77 5.82 -0.49 1.94
C GLU A 77 4.75 -1.17 2.81
N ASP A 78 4.66 -0.81 4.09
CA ASP A 78 3.59 -1.29 4.97
C ASP A 78 2.21 -0.85 4.45
N LEU A 79 2.11 0.39 3.95
CA LEU A 79 0.88 0.91 3.32
C LEU A 79 0.50 0.08 2.10
N ASP A 80 1.44 -0.18 1.19
CA ASP A 80 1.22 -0.94 -0.03
C ASP A 80 0.80 -2.37 0.27
N GLU A 81 1.41 -3.02 1.25
CA GLU A 81 1.02 -4.36 1.70
C GLU A 81 -0.42 -4.39 2.23
N ILE A 82 -0.77 -3.45 3.10
CA ILE A 82 -2.12 -3.38 3.65
C ILE A 82 -3.14 -3.04 2.57
N GLU A 83 -2.79 -2.13 1.64
CA GLU A 83 -3.64 -1.81 0.50
C GLU A 83 -3.85 -3.00 -0.44
N GLY A 84 -2.82 -3.83 -0.64
CA GLY A 84 -2.90 -5.07 -1.40
C GLY A 84 -3.87 -6.11 -0.82
N LEU A 85 -4.19 -6.04 0.47
CA LEU A 85 -5.19 -6.88 1.12
C LEU A 85 -6.63 -6.35 0.99
N ARG A 86 -6.83 -5.15 0.48
CA ARG A 86 -8.18 -4.62 0.20
C ARG A 86 -8.87 -5.44 -0.87
N LYS A 87 -10.20 -5.42 -0.85
CA LYS A 87 -11.05 -6.12 -1.84
C LYS A 87 -12.07 -5.15 -2.43
N GLY A 88 -12.40 -5.37 -3.70
CA GLY A 88 -13.38 -4.58 -4.42
C GLY A 88 -12.82 -3.87 -5.64
N ILE A 89 -13.53 -2.86 -6.12
CA ILE A 89 -13.09 -1.96 -7.19
C ILE A 89 -12.83 -0.60 -6.59
N GLN A 90 -11.64 -0.09 -6.79
CA GLN A 90 -11.25 1.27 -6.40
C GLN A 90 -11.19 2.15 -7.64
N ILE A 91 -11.66 3.37 -7.48
CA ILE A 91 -11.62 4.40 -8.51
C ILE A 91 -11.13 5.68 -7.84
N VAL A 92 -10.09 6.27 -8.39
CA VAL A 92 -9.58 7.57 -7.95
C VAL A 92 -9.42 8.49 -9.14
N PHE A 93 -9.61 9.79 -8.93
CA PHE A 93 -9.38 10.78 -9.96
C PHE A 93 -8.02 11.44 -9.74
N VAL A 94 -7.12 11.24 -10.68
CA VAL A 94 -5.73 11.69 -10.60
C VAL A 94 -5.33 12.48 -11.84
N PRO A 95 -4.30 13.32 -11.79
CA PRO A 95 -3.66 13.91 -12.96
C PRO A 95 -3.20 12.84 -13.97
N LEU A 96 -3.10 13.22 -15.25
CA LEU A 96 -2.81 12.27 -16.34
C LEU A 96 -1.45 11.58 -16.18
N GLU A 97 -0.48 12.28 -15.61
CA GLU A 97 0.87 11.74 -15.33
C GLU A 97 0.85 10.48 -14.47
N PHE A 98 -0.04 10.41 -13.48
CA PHE A 98 -0.18 9.26 -12.56
C PHE A 98 -0.98 8.09 -13.14
N ILE A 99 -1.47 8.18 -14.39
CA ILE A 99 -2.22 7.09 -15.02
C ILE A 99 -1.25 6.14 -15.73
N PRO A 100 -1.30 4.81 -15.47
CA PRO A 100 -0.49 3.82 -16.15
C PRO A 100 -0.62 3.88 -17.67
N LYS A 101 0.44 3.55 -18.41
CA LYS A 101 0.50 3.62 -19.88
C LYS A 101 -0.65 2.85 -20.55
N SER A 102 -1.00 1.68 -20.05
CA SER A 102 -2.12 0.86 -20.54
C SER A 102 -3.46 1.60 -20.46
N GLN A 103 -3.74 2.24 -19.31
CA GLN A 103 -4.97 3.02 -19.13
C GLN A 103 -4.93 4.36 -19.88
N LYS A 104 -3.75 5.01 -20.02
CA LYS A 104 -3.58 6.18 -20.91
C LYS A 104 -3.98 5.85 -22.36
N MET A 105 -3.56 4.68 -22.86
CA MET A 105 -3.95 4.22 -24.21
C MET A 105 -5.46 4.04 -24.30
N THR A 106 -6.08 3.36 -23.34
CA THR A 106 -7.54 3.18 -23.28
C THR A 106 -8.28 4.52 -23.28
N LEU A 107 -7.84 5.49 -22.46
CA LEU A 107 -8.43 6.83 -22.42
C LEU A 107 -8.32 7.54 -23.78
N ARG A 108 -7.19 7.40 -24.46
CA ARG A 108 -6.93 7.97 -25.80
C ARG A 108 -7.88 7.35 -26.85
N ASP A 109 -7.96 6.02 -26.90
CA ASP A 109 -8.78 5.28 -27.85
C ASP A 109 -10.28 5.59 -27.68
N LEU A 110 -10.70 5.85 -26.45
CA LEU A 110 -12.07 6.27 -26.12
C LEU A 110 -12.33 7.76 -26.38
N GLY A 111 -11.33 8.52 -26.78
CA GLY A 111 -11.42 9.97 -27.05
C GLY A 111 -11.65 10.82 -25.79
N ILE A 112 -11.26 10.30 -24.62
CA ILE A 112 -11.49 10.93 -23.31
C ILE A 112 -10.38 11.92 -22.94
N THR A 113 -9.19 11.81 -23.54
CA THR A 113 -8.06 12.73 -23.34
C THR A 113 -8.33 14.11 -23.95
N ARG A 114 -9.22 14.89 -23.34
CA ARG A 114 -9.47 16.27 -23.73
C ARG A 114 -8.65 17.22 -22.89
N LYS A 115 -7.95 18.17 -23.53
CA LYS A 115 -7.06 19.21 -22.93
C LYS A 115 -7.67 20.06 -21.79
N ARG A 116 -8.95 19.89 -21.45
CA ARG A 116 -9.67 20.70 -20.46
C ARG A 116 -9.89 19.98 -19.12
N LYS A 117 -9.67 18.66 -19.04
CA LYS A 117 -9.83 17.93 -17.78
C LYS A 117 -8.51 17.90 -17.03
N LYS A 118 -8.53 18.31 -15.78
CA LYS A 118 -7.34 18.25 -14.91
C LYS A 118 -7.14 16.86 -14.30
N LEU A 119 -8.24 16.11 -14.09
CA LEU A 119 -8.24 14.81 -13.41
C LEU A 119 -8.91 13.74 -14.29
N TYR A 120 -8.38 12.54 -14.24
CA TYR A 120 -8.81 11.37 -14.99
C TYR A 120 -9.05 10.19 -14.06
N PRO A 121 -10.12 9.38 -14.29
CA PRO A 121 -10.37 8.23 -13.45
C PRO A 121 -9.36 7.11 -13.70
N LEU A 122 -8.68 6.74 -12.66
CA LEU A 122 -7.83 5.57 -12.55
C LEU A 122 -8.64 4.48 -11.85
N ILE A 123 -8.80 3.31 -12.47
CA ILE A 123 -9.71 2.25 -12.06
C ILE A 123 -8.92 0.98 -11.82
N PHE A 124 -9.04 0.40 -10.63
CA PHE A 124 -8.35 -0.84 -10.30
C PHE A 124 -9.30 -1.89 -9.73
N SER A 125 -8.94 -3.16 -9.95
CA SER A 125 -9.47 -4.27 -9.18
C SER A 125 -8.49 -4.66 -8.08
N LEU A 126 -8.99 -4.75 -6.85
CA LEU A 126 -8.23 -5.13 -5.65
C LEU A 126 -8.53 -6.58 -5.22
N ASN A 127 -9.08 -7.42 -6.11
CA ASN A 127 -9.62 -8.73 -5.73
C ASN A 127 -8.61 -9.87 -5.70
N ASP A 128 -7.40 -9.66 -6.16
CA ASP A 128 -6.44 -10.76 -6.36
C ASP A 128 -5.35 -10.84 -5.27
N SER A 129 -5.44 -10.07 -4.16
CA SER A 129 -4.48 -10.09 -3.03
C SER A 129 -3.02 -9.98 -3.47
N LYS A 130 -2.75 -9.09 -4.40
CA LYS A 130 -1.41 -8.77 -4.91
C LYS A 130 -1.17 -7.28 -4.71
N LEU A 131 0.07 -6.89 -4.49
CA LEU A 131 0.47 -5.49 -4.26
C LEU A 131 0.01 -4.53 -5.37
N LEU A 132 -0.22 -5.02 -6.58
CA LEU A 132 -0.65 -4.17 -7.67
C LEU A 132 -2.10 -4.41 -8.09
N SER A 133 -2.75 -3.30 -8.26
CA SER A 133 -4.04 -3.16 -8.90
C SER A 133 -3.95 -3.56 -10.37
N ARG A 134 -4.83 -4.44 -10.81
CA ARG A 134 -4.94 -4.82 -12.20
C ARG A 134 -6.15 -4.18 -12.89
N ASP A 135 -6.12 -4.19 -14.20
CA ASP A 135 -7.26 -3.81 -15.02
C ASP A 135 -8.49 -4.71 -14.75
N LEU A 136 -9.68 -4.14 -14.92
CA LEU A 136 -10.93 -4.83 -14.64
C LEU A 136 -11.16 -6.00 -15.61
N LYS A 137 -11.49 -7.18 -15.07
CA LYS A 137 -12.08 -8.29 -15.85
C LYS A 137 -13.47 -7.91 -16.37
N VAL A 138 -13.94 -8.58 -17.43
CA VAL A 138 -15.25 -8.32 -18.02
C VAL A 138 -16.40 -8.37 -16.99
N SER A 139 -16.34 -9.32 -16.05
CA SER A 139 -17.33 -9.43 -14.97
C SER A 139 -17.33 -8.26 -14.00
N GLU A 140 -16.16 -7.67 -13.78
CA GLU A 140 -15.97 -6.50 -12.93
C GLU A 140 -16.38 -5.22 -13.64
N MET A 141 -16.11 -5.11 -14.95
CA MET A 141 -16.63 -4.03 -15.79
C MET A 141 -18.16 -3.99 -15.78
N ASN A 142 -18.82 -5.16 -15.92
CA ASN A 142 -20.27 -5.27 -15.85
C ASN A 142 -20.81 -4.88 -14.46
N PHE A 143 -20.09 -5.26 -13.40
CA PHE A 143 -20.45 -4.88 -12.04
C PHE A 143 -20.26 -3.37 -11.82
N CYS A 144 -19.14 -2.79 -12.23
CA CYS A 144 -18.88 -1.36 -12.17
C CYS A 144 -19.97 -0.57 -12.91
N LYS A 145 -20.31 -1.00 -14.14
CA LYS A 145 -21.40 -0.40 -14.91
C LYS A 145 -22.73 -0.45 -14.14
N LYS A 146 -23.10 -1.60 -13.56
CA LYS A 146 -24.33 -1.74 -12.77
C LYS A 146 -24.40 -0.73 -11.61
N VAL A 147 -23.29 -0.52 -10.90
CA VAL A 147 -23.23 0.45 -9.80
C VAL A 147 -23.36 1.88 -10.33
N LEU A 148 -22.68 2.19 -11.42
CA LEU A 148 -22.75 3.52 -12.05
C LEU A 148 -24.14 3.82 -12.63
N ASP A 149 -24.76 2.84 -13.28
CA ASP A 149 -26.14 2.96 -13.78
C ASP A 149 -27.12 3.28 -12.64
N TRP A 150 -26.87 2.74 -11.44
CA TRP A 150 -27.65 3.09 -10.25
C TRP A 150 -27.31 4.49 -9.73
N LEU A 151 -26.03 4.85 -9.61
CA LEU A 151 -25.59 6.16 -9.11
C LEU A 151 -26.08 7.32 -9.99
N THR A 152 -26.14 7.12 -11.30
CA THR A 152 -26.57 8.16 -12.27
C THR A 152 -28.08 8.27 -12.42
N GLN A 153 -28.88 7.39 -11.80
CA GLN A 153 -30.34 7.57 -11.75
C GLN A 153 -30.70 8.75 -10.85
N GLU A 154 -31.73 9.48 -11.29
CA GLU A 154 -32.24 10.65 -10.59
C GLU A 154 -32.57 10.32 -9.12
N GLY A 155 -32.08 11.13 -8.20
CA GLY A 155 -32.34 11.03 -6.77
C GLY A 155 -31.44 10.03 -5.99
N ASN A 156 -30.76 9.06 -6.65
CA ASN A 156 -29.99 8.06 -5.92
C ASN A 156 -28.76 8.63 -5.21
N LEU A 157 -28.07 9.60 -5.80
CA LEU A 157 -26.98 10.33 -5.12
C LEU A 157 -27.50 11.14 -3.93
N ALA A 158 -28.67 11.78 -4.06
CA ALA A 158 -29.30 12.49 -2.96
C ALA A 158 -29.71 11.54 -1.82
N LEU A 159 -30.24 10.35 -2.15
CA LEU A 159 -30.49 9.31 -1.16
C LEU A 159 -29.20 8.86 -0.47
N LEU A 160 -28.13 8.61 -1.21
CA LEU A 160 -26.84 8.24 -0.65
C LEU A 160 -26.26 9.36 0.25
N ALA A 161 -26.40 10.62 -0.18
CA ALA A 161 -25.98 11.77 0.63
C ALA A 161 -26.79 11.93 1.92
N SER A 162 -28.07 11.51 1.92
CA SER A 162 -28.92 11.55 3.13
C SER A 162 -28.60 10.46 4.14
N THR A 163 -27.83 9.42 3.78
CA THR A 163 -27.42 8.36 4.72
C THR A 163 -26.48 8.92 5.77
N THR A 164 -26.63 8.52 7.03
CA THR A 164 -25.69 8.87 8.10
C THR A 164 -24.65 7.76 8.25
N LYS A 165 -23.38 8.14 8.50
CA LYS A 165 -22.35 7.16 8.81
C LYS A 165 -22.78 6.37 10.04
N PRO A 166 -22.75 5.03 10.01
CA PRO A 166 -23.12 4.22 11.15
C PRO A 166 -22.21 4.52 12.34
N THR A 167 -22.77 4.59 13.52
CA THR A 167 -22.01 4.68 14.78
C THR A 167 -21.50 3.31 15.24
N GLU A 168 -22.19 2.26 14.85
CA GLU A 168 -21.84 0.87 15.18
C GLU A 168 -20.93 0.26 14.10
N LYS A 169 -19.89 -0.43 14.55
CA LYS A 169 -18.79 -0.94 13.70
C LYS A 169 -19.24 -1.90 12.59
N ASN A 170 -20.28 -2.71 12.86
CA ASN A 170 -20.76 -3.76 11.96
C ASN A 170 -22.10 -3.41 11.32
N THR A 171 -22.30 -2.14 10.99
CA THR A 171 -23.54 -1.67 10.40
C THR A 171 -23.30 -0.76 9.20
N LEU A 172 -24.22 -0.78 8.26
CA LEU A 172 -24.25 0.13 7.11
C LEU A 172 -25.67 0.67 6.92
N PRO A 173 -25.82 1.93 6.46
CA PRO A 173 -27.10 2.41 5.95
C PRO A 173 -27.56 1.51 4.82
N LYS A 174 -28.84 1.16 4.81
CA LYS A 174 -29.44 0.25 3.84
C LYS A 174 -30.40 1.00 2.92
N ILE A 175 -30.12 0.98 1.63
CA ILE A 175 -31.01 1.49 0.60
C ILE A 175 -31.68 0.29 -0.09
N THR A 176 -33.01 0.25 -0.12
CA THR A 176 -33.76 -0.80 -0.84
C THR A 176 -33.99 -0.38 -2.27
N TYR A 177 -33.47 -1.15 -3.23
CA TYR A 177 -33.57 -0.89 -4.67
C TYR A 177 -34.42 -1.92 -5.40
N ASN A 178 -35.34 -1.44 -6.22
CA ASN A 178 -36.16 -2.24 -7.10
C ASN A 178 -35.78 -2.02 -8.59
N PRO A 179 -34.97 -2.90 -9.20
CA PRO A 179 -34.47 -2.69 -10.55
C PRO A 179 -35.57 -2.71 -11.62
N LYS A 180 -36.72 -3.36 -11.35
CA LYS A 180 -37.84 -3.38 -12.29
C LYS A 180 -38.58 -2.05 -12.39
N LYS A 181 -38.61 -1.30 -11.31
CA LYS A 181 -39.25 0.02 -11.22
C LYS A 181 -38.24 1.15 -11.30
N GLN A 182 -36.94 0.85 -11.26
CA GLN A 182 -35.84 1.82 -11.12
C GLN A 182 -36.04 2.77 -9.92
N GLU A 183 -36.53 2.23 -8.80
CA GLU A 183 -36.96 2.99 -7.63
C GLU A 183 -36.11 2.57 -6.43
N SER A 184 -35.54 3.55 -5.75
CA SER A 184 -34.78 3.39 -4.50
C SER A 184 -35.52 4.02 -3.35
N ILE A 185 -35.52 3.36 -2.21
CA ILE A 185 -36.15 3.82 -0.98
C ILE A 185 -35.12 3.74 0.13
N PHE A 186 -35.00 4.83 0.89
CA PHE A 186 -34.22 4.88 2.12
C PHE A 186 -35.11 5.44 3.22
N GLU A 187 -35.29 4.69 4.29
CA GLU A 187 -35.94 5.15 5.51
C GLU A 187 -34.85 5.42 6.56
N GLN A 188 -34.99 6.54 7.26
CA GLN A 188 -34.01 6.90 8.28
C GLN A 188 -34.01 5.86 9.40
N GLY A 189 -32.85 5.21 9.62
CA GLY A 189 -32.74 4.10 10.57
C GLY A 189 -32.73 2.71 9.89
N ASP A 190 -32.96 2.62 8.58
CA ASP A 190 -32.74 1.38 7.82
C ASP A 190 -31.24 1.04 7.83
N ILE A 191 -30.89 -0.01 8.57
CA ILE A 191 -29.52 -0.46 8.79
C ILE A 191 -29.39 -1.91 8.31
N LEU A 192 -28.29 -2.19 7.61
CA LEU A 192 -27.80 -3.54 7.39
C LEU A 192 -26.81 -3.86 8.50
N SER A 193 -27.14 -4.78 9.37
CA SER A 193 -26.21 -5.35 10.35
C SER A 193 -25.60 -6.64 9.79
N PHE A 194 -24.31 -6.85 10.04
CA PHE A 194 -23.63 -8.10 9.70
C PHE A 194 -23.04 -8.71 10.97
N GLU A 195 -23.40 -9.98 11.20
CA GLU A 195 -23.16 -10.67 12.48
C GLU A 195 -21.70 -11.09 12.67
N GLU A 196 -20.98 -11.35 11.59
CA GLU A 196 -19.60 -11.85 11.64
C GLU A 196 -18.60 -10.76 11.23
N GLU A 197 -17.66 -10.48 12.13
CA GLU A 197 -16.48 -9.69 11.79
C GLU A 197 -15.51 -10.49 10.92
N LEU A 198 -14.76 -9.81 10.08
CA LEU A 198 -13.64 -10.39 9.35
C LEU A 198 -12.52 -10.69 10.38
N THR A 199 -12.17 -11.98 10.55
CA THR A 199 -11.05 -12.31 11.42
C THR A 199 -9.73 -11.84 10.79
N TYR A 200 -8.67 -11.79 11.61
CA TYR A 200 -7.34 -11.42 11.12
C TYR A 200 -6.85 -12.45 10.08
N GLU A 201 -7.04 -13.74 10.32
CA GLU A 201 -6.64 -14.82 9.42
C GLU A 201 -7.34 -14.70 8.06
N GLU A 202 -8.64 -14.43 8.07
CA GLU A 202 -9.41 -14.21 6.85
C GLU A 202 -8.95 -12.94 6.11
N PHE A 203 -8.61 -11.88 6.86
CA PHE A 203 -8.10 -10.62 6.30
C PHE A 203 -6.79 -10.85 5.54
N ILE A 204 -5.83 -11.56 6.11
CA ILE A 204 -4.56 -11.89 5.44
C ILE A 204 -4.70 -13.04 4.43
N GLY A 205 -5.88 -13.67 4.32
CA GLY A 205 -6.16 -14.78 3.38
C GLY A 205 -5.73 -16.15 3.88
N TYR A 206 -5.42 -16.31 5.17
CA TYR A 206 -5.11 -17.60 5.76
C TYR A 206 -6.40 -18.41 6.02
N LYS A 207 -6.41 -19.68 5.56
CA LYS A 207 -7.57 -20.58 5.65
C LYS A 207 -7.26 -21.88 6.39
N GLY A 208 -6.07 -21.96 6.98
CA GLY A 208 -5.63 -23.16 7.68
C GLY A 208 -6.11 -23.20 9.14
N GLU A 209 -5.73 -24.28 9.80
CA GLU A 209 -5.86 -24.40 11.26
C GLU A 209 -4.84 -23.49 11.97
N LYS A 210 -5.10 -23.17 13.23
CA LYS A 210 -4.14 -22.42 14.04
C LYS A 210 -2.75 -23.03 13.94
N PRO A 211 -1.70 -22.23 13.68
CA PRO A 211 -0.34 -22.73 13.59
C PRO A 211 0.09 -23.56 14.80
N LYS A 212 0.78 -24.65 14.54
CA LYS A 212 1.36 -25.54 15.56
C LYS A 212 2.77 -25.89 15.14
N LEU A 213 3.50 -26.62 15.94
CA LEU A 213 4.80 -27.14 15.58
C LEU A 213 4.65 -28.25 14.51
N TYR A 214 5.15 -27.99 13.31
CA TYR A 214 5.13 -28.95 12.18
C TYR A 214 6.47 -29.65 11.99
N VAL A 215 7.56 -28.98 12.39
CA VAL A 215 8.93 -29.50 12.23
C VAL A 215 9.17 -30.66 13.21
N PRO A 216 9.68 -31.82 12.74
CA PRO A 216 10.04 -32.92 13.62
C PRO A 216 11.09 -32.53 14.67
N GLU A 217 10.93 -32.96 15.90
CA GLU A 217 11.87 -32.67 17.00
C GLU A 217 13.33 -33.01 16.62
N LEU A 218 13.55 -34.10 15.88
CA LEU A 218 14.88 -34.50 15.45
C LEU A 218 15.53 -33.43 14.55
N SER A 219 14.75 -32.79 13.68
CA SER A 219 15.23 -31.69 12.82
C SER A 219 15.59 -30.47 13.65
N LEU A 220 14.77 -30.12 14.66
CA LEU A 220 15.05 -29.05 15.60
C LEU A 220 16.33 -29.32 16.39
N TYR A 221 16.53 -30.55 16.92
CA TYR A 221 17.76 -30.92 17.62
C TYR A 221 18.99 -30.85 16.73
N ARG A 222 18.88 -31.29 15.45
CA ARG A 222 19.98 -31.20 14.49
C ARG A 222 20.35 -29.75 14.17
N ALA A 223 19.36 -28.90 13.91
CA ALA A 223 19.58 -27.48 13.67
C ALA A 223 20.23 -26.82 14.90
N LYS A 224 19.69 -27.06 16.10
CA LYS A 224 20.25 -26.52 17.35
C LYS A 224 21.69 -26.97 17.59
N LYS A 225 22.05 -28.22 17.26
CA LYS A 225 23.42 -28.74 17.37
C LYS A 225 24.34 -28.13 16.31
N GLY A 226 23.80 -27.69 15.17
CA GLY A 226 24.53 -27.01 14.12
C GLY A 226 24.94 -25.59 14.46
N ILE A 227 24.23 -24.94 15.38
CA ILE A 227 24.55 -23.58 15.83
C ILE A 227 25.88 -23.60 16.61
N GLN A 228 26.86 -22.86 16.10
CA GLN A 228 28.21 -22.82 16.65
C GLN A 228 28.50 -21.52 17.37
N VAL A 229 27.87 -20.43 16.98
CA VAL A 229 28.13 -19.07 17.46
C VAL A 229 26.83 -18.37 17.85
N SER A 230 26.83 -17.65 18.96
CA SER A 230 25.79 -16.69 19.31
C SER A 230 26.35 -15.29 19.04
N VAL A 231 25.60 -14.51 18.26
CA VAL A 231 25.95 -13.13 17.90
C VAL A 231 25.02 -12.15 18.65
N PRO A 232 25.54 -10.97 19.06
CA PRO A 232 24.72 -9.98 19.77
C PRO A 232 23.75 -9.22 18.84
N ASP A 233 23.48 -9.75 17.67
CA ASP A 233 22.74 -9.11 16.60
C ASP A 233 21.24 -9.39 16.69
N THR A 234 20.46 -8.61 15.98
CA THR A 234 19.03 -8.82 15.79
C THR A 234 18.79 -9.31 14.37
N PHE A 235 18.21 -10.50 14.20
CA PHE A 235 17.80 -10.97 12.89
C PHE A 235 16.30 -10.70 12.70
N GLU A 236 15.90 -10.43 11.46
CA GLU A 236 14.51 -10.24 11.11
C GLU A 236 14.02 -11.35 10.19
N ILE A 237 12.78 -11.78 10.41
CA ILE A 237 12.04 -12.59 9.46
C ILE A 237 10.76 -11.85 9.10
N ARG A 238 10.55 -11.59 7.82
CA ARG A 238 9.40 -10.85 7.31
C ARG A 238 8.68 -11.62 6.22
N LEU A 239 7.37 -11.50 6.23
CA LEU A 239 6.50 -12.02 5.19
C LEU A 239 5.84 -10.85 4.49
N MET A 240 5.96 -10.80 3.16
CA MET A 240 5.46 -9.71 2.32
C MET A 240 4.59 -10.26 1.20
N LEU A 241 3.70 -9.42 0.65
CA LEU A 241 3.00 -9.72 -0.59
C LEU A 241 3.96 -9.62 -1.77
N SER A 242 3.85 -10.57 -2.68
CA SER A 242 4.64 -10.54 -3.91
C SER A 242 4.08 -9.50 -4.89
N PRO A 243 4.94 -8.68 -5.52
CA PRO A 243 4.53 -7.76 -6.58
C PRO A 243 3.90 -8.51 -7.76
N SER A 244 2.83 -7.96 -8.34
CA SER A 244 2.03 -8.67 -9.36
C SER A 244 2.60 -8.61 -10.79
N HIS A 245 3.47 -7.67 -11.07
CA HIS A 245 3.93 -7.39 -12.45
C HIS A 245 5.04 -8.30 -12.96
N PHE A 246 5.59 -9.16 -12.09
CA PHE A 246 6.71 -10.03 -12.42
C PHE A 246 6.36 -11.35 -13.09
N TYR A 247 5.08 -11.63 -13.34
CA TYR A 247 4.66 -12.95 -13.81
C TYR A 247 4.30 -13.01 -15.28
N GLY A 248 4.46 -11.92 -16.05
CA GLY A 248 4.11 -11.88 -17.47
C GLY A 248 2.69 -12.43 -17.72
N ASP A 249 2.53 -13.20 -18.80
CA ASP A 249 1.24 -13.82 -19.16
C ASP A 249 0.76 -14.91 -18.17
N ASP A 250 1.64 -15.40 -17.27
CA ASP A 250 1.37 -16.45 -16.28
C ASP A 250 1.03 -15.91 -14.87
N GLU A 251 0.48 -14.68 -14.78
CA GLU A 251 0.08 -14.01 -13.52
C GLU A 251 -0.71 -14.89 -12.52
N LYS A 252 -1.33 -15.98 -13.00
CA LYS A 252 -2.15 -16.85 -12.15
C LYS A 252 -1.33 -17.83 -11.33
N ASN A 253 -0.10 -18.14 -11.72
CA ASN A 253 0.70 -19.22 -11.18
C ASN A 253 1.92 -18.76 -10.38
N GLY A 254 2.17 -17.45 -10.29
CA GLY A 254 3.29 -16.92 -9.53
C GLY A 254 3.08 -16.97 -8.01
N PRO A 255 4.17 -16.91 -7.21
CA PRO A 255 4.09 -16.82 -5.76
C PRO A 255 3.29 -15.58 -5.32
N GLN A 256 2.51 -15.74 -4.25
CA GLN A 256 1.68 -14.66 -3.70
C GLN A 256 2.38 -13.92 -2.56
N TYR A 257 3.37 -14.56 -1.97
CA TYR A 257 4.09 -14.05 -0.79
C TYR A 257 5.59 -14.30 -0.96
N ILE A 258 6.36 -13.51 -0.27
CA ILE A 258 7.81 -13.65 -0.16
C ILE A 258 8.15 -13.72 1.32
N LEU A 259 8.93 -14.74 1.72
CA LEU A 259 9.50 -14.86 3.05
C LEU A 259 10.96 -14.41 2.98
N ILE A 260 11.33 -13.43 3.79
CA ILE A 260 12.66 -12.84 3.81
C ILE A 260 13.26 -13.04 5.19
N ILE A 261 14.53 -13.43 5.23
CA ILE A 261 15.34 -13.44 6.46
C ILE A 261 16.52 -12.50 6.24
N THR A 262 16.73 -11.59 7.18
CA THR A 262 17.89 -10.70 7.21
C THR A 262 18.70 -10.87 8.47
N THR A 263 19.99 -10.65 8.35
CA THR A 263 20.87 -10.29 9.46
C THR A 263 20.78 -8.78 9.70
N ASP A 264 21.58 -8.24 10.61
CA ASP A 264 21.67 -6.79 10.82
C ASP A 264 22.33 -6.02 9.65
N MET A 265 22.95 -6.73 8.71
CA MET A 265 23.74 -6.13 7.64
C MET A 265 23.25 -6.46 6.23
N GLU A 266 22.54 -7.58 6.03
CA GLU A 266 22.23 -8.07 4.69
C GLU A 266 21.00 -8.97 4.65
N ILE A 267 20.44 -9.15 3.46
CA ILE A 267 19.44 -10.16 3.18
C ILE A 267 20.13 -11.53 3.08
N ALA A 268 19.81 -12.41 4.03
CA ALA A 268 20.43 -13.73 4.12
C ALA A 268 19.62 -14.81 3.38
N LEU A 269 18.31 -14.63 3.22
CA LEU A 269 17.44 -15.59 2.55
C LEU A 269 16.20 -14.91 2.00
N ILE A 270 15.80 -15.29 0.79
CA ILE A 270 14.52 -14.90 0.19
C ILE A 270 13.86 -16.15 -0.39
N GLU A 271 12.63 -16.42 0.03
CA GLU A 271 11.89 -17.62 -0.42
C GLU A 271 10.47 -17.25 -0.91
N PRO A 272 10.14 -17.58 -2.17
CA PRO A 272 8.81 -17.36 -2.71
C PRO A 272 7.79 -18.38 -2.17
N MET A 273 6.58 -17.91 -1.85
CA MET A 273 5.49 -18.73 -1.35
C MET A 273 4.21 -18.53 -2.16
N TYR A 274 3.55 -19.62 -2.54
CA TYR A 274 2.28 -19.57 -3.30
C TYR A 274 1.03 -19.39 -2.41
N LYS A 275 1.15 -19.71 -1.14
CA LYS A 275 0.09 -19.57 -0.13
C LYS A 275 0.70 -19.49 1.27
N LEU A 276 -0.02 -18.92 2.20
CA LEU A 276 0.36 -18.94 3.62
C LEU A 276 0.44 -20.38 4.11
N ASN A 277 1.63 -20.82 4.49
CA ASN A 277 1.91 -22.19 4.92
C ASN A 277 2.86 -22.22 6.13
N PRO A 278 2.32 -22.41 7.36
CA PRO A 278 3.13 -22.46 8.58
C PRO A 278 4.24 -23.53 8.56
N GLU A 279 3.99 -24.69 7.96
CA GLU A 279 4.99 -25.75 7.85
C GLU A 279 6.17 -25.33 6.97
N PHE A 280 5.89 -24.67 5.85
CA PHE A 280 6.92 -24.10 4.97
C PHE A 280 7.77 -23.08 5.72
N ILE A 281 7.13 -22.12 6.40
CA ILE A 281 7.82 -21.07 7.16
C ILE A 281 8.75 -21.66 8.22
N GLN A 282 8.27 -22.65 8.98
CA GLN A 282 9.09 -23.31 10.00
C GLN A 282 10.25 -24.09 9.40
N ASN A 283 10.01 -24.81 8.30
CA ASN A 283 11.08 -25.55 7.61
C ASN A 283 12.14 -24.60 7.02
N THR A 284 11.74 -23.49 6.43
CA THR A 284 12.66 -22.48 5.90
C THR A 284 13.58 -21.94 7.00
N LEU A 285 13.06 -21.64 8.19
CA LEU A 285 13.90 -21.21 9.32
C LEU A 285 14.87 -22.32 9.75
N ILE A 286 14.47 -23.60 9.71
CA ILE A 286 15.36 -24.72 10.04
C ILE A 286 16.45 -24.93 8.99
N GLU A 287 16.12 -24.78 7.71
CA GLU A 287 17.14 -24.84 6.64
C GLU A 287 18.12 -23.67 6.76
N PHE A 288 17.63 -22.44 7.04
CA PHE A 288 18.48 -21.29 7.35
C PHE A 288 19.52 -21.62 8.42
N TYR A 289 19.15 -22.25 9.54
CA TYR A 289 20.09 -22.65 10.59
C TYR A 289 21.06 -23.77 10.22
N LYS A 290 20.81 -24.49 9.12
CA LYS A 290 21.80 -25.46 8.61
C LYS A 290 22.88 -24.79 7.79
N GLU A 291 22.55 -23.73 7.09
CA GLU A 291 23.46 -22.96 6.23
C GLU A 291 24.20 -21.88 7.01
N VAL A 292 23.48 -21.23 7.94
CA VAL A 292 24.01 -20.15 8.78
C VAL A 292 24.13 -20.67 10.21
N PRO A 293 25.31 -21.17 10.65
CA PRO A 293 25.50 -21.78 11.95
C PRO A 293 25.62 -20.75 13.08
N MET A 294 24.84 -19.67 12.98
CA MET A 294 24.80 -18.56 13.95
C MET A 294 23.39 -18.41 14.50
N THR A 295 23.30 -17.96 15.74
CA THR A 295 22.03 -17.56 16.36
C THR A 295 22.12 -16.13 16.87
N PRO A 296 21.12 -15.27 16.55
CA PRO A 296 21.08 -13.91 17.06
C PRO A 296 20.68 -13.90 18.54
N GLU A 297 20.89 -12.76 19.19
CA GLU A 297 20.40 -12.50 20.54
C GLU A 297 18.84 -12.49 20.53
N ARG A 298 18.23 -11.96 19.46
CA ARG A 298 16.77 -11.93 19.27
C ARG A 298 16.40 -11.99 17.81
N TRP A 299 15.18 -12.50 17.55
CA TRP A 299 14.51 -12.38 16.28
C TRP A 299 13.39 -11.34 16.37
N VAL A 300 13.18 -10.63 15.27
CA VAL A 300 12.06 -9.69 15.12
C VAL A 300 11.26 -9.99 13.86
N THR A 301 10.02 -9.52 13.83
CA THR A 301 9.18 -9.48 12.66
C THR A 301 8.36 -8.20 12.68
N ARG A 302 7.88 -7.73 11.53
CA ARG A 302 7.05 -6.54 11.40
C ARG A 302 6.07 -6.65 10.23
N GLY A 303 5.29 -5.59 10.01
CA GLY A 303 4.31 -5.48 8.95
C GLY A 303 3.01 -6.21 9.25
N VAL A 304 2.12 -6.22 8.28
CA VAL A 304 0.76 -6.75 8.43
C VAL A 304 0.70 -8.24 8.75
N PHE A 305 1.71 -9.01 8.36
CA PHE A 305 1.80 -10.45 8.60
C PHE A 305 2.53 -10.82 9.90
N ALA A 306 3.06 -9.87 10.65
CA ALA A 306 3.83 -10.13 11.87
C ALA A 306 3.08 -10.96 12.93
N PRO A 307 1.79 -10.75 13.22
CA PRO A 307 1.07 -11.61 14.16
C PRO A 307 0.99 -13.06 13.69
N PHE A 308 0.78 -13.31 12.38
CA PHE A 308 0.75 -14.64 11.80
C PHE A 308 2.12 -15.31 11.86
N LEU A 309 3.20 -14.60 11.48
CA LEU A 309 4.57 -15.12 11.58
C LEU A 309 4.93 -15.48 13.03
N LYS A 310 4.52 -14.62 13.96
CA LYS A 310 4.75 -14.88 15.38
C LYS A 310 4.07 -16.17 15.83
N GLU A 311 2.80 -16.36 15.50
CA GLU A 311 2.10 -17.62 15.83
C GLU A 311 2.75 -18.85 15.17
N CYS A 312 3.25 -18.72 13.94
CA CYS A 312 3.92 -19.80 13.23
C CYS A 312 5.26 -20.19 13.88
N LEU A 313 6.03 -19.22 14.33
CA LEU A 313 7.42 -19.41 14.73
C LEU A 313 7.65 -19.49 16.24
N ASP A 314 6.75 -18.98 17.09
CA ASP A 314 6.87 -19.06 18.54
C ASP A 314 7.22 -20.48 19.02
N PRO A 315 6.60 -21.58 18.54
CA PRO A 315 6.94 -22.93 18.99
C PRO A 315 8.37 -23.34 18.65
N VAL A 316 8.91 -22.85 17.52
CA VAL A 316 10.29 -23.10 17.09
C VAL A 316 11.26 -22.27 17.93
N MET A 317 10.97 -20.99 18.11
CA MET A 317 11.80 -20.07 18.89
C MET A 317 11.87 -20.44 20.37
N GLU A 318 10.76 -20.90 20.95
CA GLU A 318 10.73 -21.47 22.31
C GLU A 318 11.65 -22.68 22.46
N PHE A 319 11.69 -23.58 21.47
CA PHE A 319 12.61 -24.72 21.47
C PHE A 319 14.08 -24.28 21.45
N PHE A 320 14.40 -23.26 20.65
CA PHE A 320 15.75 -22.67 20.59
C PHE A 320 16.06 -21.79 21.81
N LYS A 321 15.05 -21.34 22.54
CA LYS A 321 15.14 -20.38 23.66
C LYS A 321 15.64 -19.00 23.20
N ILE A 322 15.19 -18.56 22.03
CA ILE A 322 15.52 -17.26 21.45
C ILE A 322 14.29 -16.35 21.54
N PRO A 323 14.40 -15.12 22.01
CA PRO A 323 13.32 -14.16 22.00
C PRO A 323 12.84 -13.86 20.56
N PHE A 324 11.52 -13.86 20.36
CA PHE A 324 10.91 -13.47 19.10
C PHE A 324 9.81 -12.44 19.34
N THR A 325 9.95 -11.26 18.78
CA THR A 325 9.09 -10.11 19.05
C THR A 325 8.64 -9.40 17.77
N ILE A 326 7.48 -8.74 17.84
CA ILE A 326 7.06 -7.81 16.79
C ILE A 326 7.80 -6.48 17.07
N SER A 327 8.47 -5.94 16.06
CA SER A 327 9.22 -4.68 16.13
C SER A 327 8.54 -3.61 15.29
N THR A 328 8.75 -2.36 15.67
CA THR A 328 8.40 -1.16 14.92
C THR A 328 9.64 -0.41 14.41
N GLU A 329 10.83 -0.90 14.75
CA GLU A 329 12.09 -0.31 14.30
C GLU A 329 12.32 -0.63 12.81
N ALA A 330 12.85 0.33 12.05
CA ALA A 330 13.28 0.13 10.67
C ALA A 330 14.35 -0.96 10.56
N SER A 331 14.36 -1.67 9.46
CA SER A 331 15.25 -2.81 9.21
C SER A 331 15.97 -2.71 7.87
N VAL A 332 16.87 -3.66 7.62
CA VAL A 332 17.56 -3.80 6.33
C VAL A 332 16.56 -4.00 5.18
N ILE A 333 15.43 -4.68 5.43
CA ILE A 333 14.40 -4.91 4.39
C ILE A 333 13.81 -3.59 3.89
N ASP A 334 13.67 -2.59 4.77
CA ASP A 334 13.09 -1.29 4.41
C ASP A 334 14.01 -0.43 3.53
N MET A 335 15.24 -0.86 3.30
CA MET A 335 16.17 -0.23 2.35
C MET A 335 15.92 -0.66 0.91
N TYR A 336 15.11 -1.70 0.70
CA TYR A 336 14.82 -2.27 -0.61
C TYR A 336 13.37 -2.04 -0.97
N SER A 337 13.10 -1.56 -2.17
CA SER A 337 11.77 -1.57 -2.73
C SER A 337 11.27 -3.00 -2.97
N HIS A 338 9.95 -3.19 -3.04
CA HIS A 338 9.39 -4.49 -3.39
C HIS A 338 9.88 -5.02 -4.74
N GLU A 339 10.19 -4.14 -5.68
CA GLU A 339 10.73 -4.47 -6.99
C GLU A 339 12.16 -5.02 -6.88
N GLU A 340 13.01 -4.35 -6.13
CA GLU A 340 14.39 -4.79 -5.88
C GLU A 340 14.44 -6.13 -5.16
N LEU A 341 13.62 -6.30 -4.11
CA LEU A 341 13.51 -7.59 -3.41
C LEU A 341 13.08 -8.71 -4.34
N PHE A 342 12.19 -8.43 -5.28
CA PHE A 342 11.73 -9.43 -6.23
C PHE A 342 12.79 -9.74 -7.30
N HIS A 343 13.52 -8.75 -7.77
CA HIS A 343 14.63 -8.98 -8.70
C HIS A 343 15.71 -9.90 -8.10
N LEU A 344 15.98 -9.78 -6.80
CA LEU A 344 16.88 -10.69 -6.10
C LEU A 344 16.42 -12.17 -6.13
N ILE A 345 15.10 -12.40 -6.26
CA ILE A 345 14.54 -13.78 -6.32
C ILE A 345 14.60 -14.36 -7.73
N THR A 346 14.40 -13.51 -8.75
CA THR A 346 14.18 -13.94 -10.13
C THR A 346 15.43 -13.94 -10.97
N SER A 347 16.51 -13.30 -10.52
CA SER A 347 17.80 -13.31 -11.20
C SER A 347 18.54 -14.62 -10.90
N ASP A 348 18.82 -15.42 -11.91
CA ASP A 348 19.74 -16.57 -11.82
C ASP A 348 21.21 -16.14 -11.60
N ASP A 349 21.48 -14.84 -11.59
CA ASP A 349 22.80 -14.27 -11.40
C ASP A 349 22.92 -13.65 -9.99
N PRO A 350 23.73 -14.24 -9.08
CA PRO A 350 23.97 -13.68 -7.74
C PRO A 350 24.75 -12.35 -7.75
N TYR A 351 25.25 -11.92 -8.91
CA TYR A 351 25.89 -10.62 -9.15
C TYR A 351 25.07 -9.83 -10.19
N TYR A 352 23.80 -9.54 -9.88
CA TYR A 352 23.05 -8.61 -10.70
C TYR A 352 23.71 -7.24 -10.58
N ASP A 353 24.42 -6.85 -11.63
CA ASP A 353 24.91 -5.49 -11.80
C ASP A 353 23.66 -4.61 -11.98
N PHE A 354 23.38 -3.70 -11.05
CA PHE A 354 22.25 -2.76 -11.11
C PHE A 354 22.29 -1.82 -12.33
N ASP A 355 23.32 -1.95 -13.16
CA ASP A 355 23.53 -1.14 -14.36
C ASP A 355 22.64 -1.52 -15.57
N ASP A 356 21.87 -2.63 -15.49
CA ASP A 356 21.03 -3.11 -16.62
C ASP A 356 19.54 -2.69 -16.53
N PHE A 357 19.20 -1.68 -15.74
CA PHE A 357 17.87 -1.08 -15.77
C PHE A 357 17.66 -0.18 -17.02
N ASP A 358 17.68 -0.80 -18.20
CA ASP A 358 17.45 -0.14 -19.50
C ASP A 358 15.98 0.21 -19.78
N ASP A 359 15.06 0.13 -18.80
CA ASP A 359 13.64 0.42 -19.00
C ASP A 359 13.12 1.73 -18.38
N PHE A 360 14.01 2.64 -17.98
CA PHE A 360 13.62 4.03 -17.74
C PHE A 360 13.46 4.80 -19.06
N ASN A 361 12.47 4.39 -19.87
CA ASN A 361 12.08 5.07 -21.11
C ASN A 361 11.28 6.38 -20.84
N GLU A 362 11.68 7.20 -19.87
CA GLU A 362 11.16 8.57 -19.70
C GLU A 362 12.15 9.67 -20.07
N PHE A 363 13.40 9.34 -20.33
CA PHE A 363 14.35 10.33 -20.86
C PHE A 363 14.22 10.43 -22.39
N ASN A 364 13.96 11.62 -22.88
CA ASN A 364 13.73 11.88 -24.30
C ASN A 364 14.99 11.77 -25.19
N SER A 365 16.17 11.55 -24.59
CA SER A 365 17.39 11.28 -25.32
C SER A 365 18.40 10.44 -24.54
N MET A 366 19.19 9.63 -25.24
CA MET A 366 20.34 8.89 -24.69
C MET A 366 21.44 9.81 -24.13
N GLU A 367 21.42 11.07 -24.48
CA GLU A 367 22.34 12.09 -24.00
C GLU A 367 21.97 12.56 -22.58
N GLU A 368 20.66 12.75 -22.28
CA GLU A 368 20.17 13.09 -20.94
C GLU A 368 20.40 11.95 -19.95
N LEU A 369 20.25 10.69 -20.40
CA LEU A 369 20.56 9.50 -19.59
C LEU A 369 22.06 9.40 -19.26
N ARG A 370 22.94 9.72 -20.21
CA ARG A 370 24.39 9.75 -19.98
C ARG A 370 24.78 10.86 -19.01
N GLU A 371 24.25 12.06 -19.17
CA GLU A 371 24.52 13.18 -18.27
C GLU A 371 24.03 12.87 -16.85
N PHE A 372 22.86 12.22 -16.69
CA PHE A 372 22.34 11.79 -15.37
C PHE A 372 23.20 10.68 -14.76
N ARG A 373 23.63 9.69 -15.55
CA ARG A 373 24.50 8.62 -15.08
C ARG A 373 25.89 9.14 -14.68
N ASP A 374 26.50 9.96 -15.52
CA ASP A 374 27.80 10.55 -15.26
C ASP A 374 27.75 11.47 -14.01
N PHE A 375 26.66 12.18 -13.81
CA PHE A 375 26.41 12.96 -12.59
C PHE A 375 26.29 12.06 -11.34
N HIS A 376 25.59 10.91 -11.43
CA HIS A 376 25.44 9.95 -10.31
C HIS A 376 26.74 9.19 -10.00
N GLU A 377 27.54 8.83 -11.01
CA GLU A 377 28.84 8.19 -10.79
C GLU A 377 29.85 9.16 -10.18
N GLU A 378 29.88 10.43 -10.62
CA GLU A 378 30.72 11.45 -10.00
C GLU A 378 30.30 11.77 -8.56
N THR A 379 29.00 11.70 -8.24
CA THR A 379 28.50 11.98 -6.87
C THR A 379 28.70 10.83 -5.89
N LYS A 380 28.68 9.56 -6.32
CA LYS A 380 28.92 8.39 -5.45
C LYS A 380 30.37 8.29 -4.96
N THR A 381 31.30 8.99 -5.54
CA THR A 381 32.73 8.92 -5.20
C THR A 381 33.25 10.07 -4.34
N ASP A 382 32.44 11.09 -4.07
CA ASP A 382 32.86 12.24 -3.27
C ASP A 382 32.20 12.20 -1.87
N PRO A 383 32.98 11.82 -0.82
CA PRO A 383 32.52 11.83 0.57
C PRO A 383 32.01 13.19 1.06
N PHE A 384 32.34 14.26 0.32
CA PHE A 384 31.91 15.61 0.64
C PHE A 384 30.46 15.84 0.24
N VAL A 385 30.04 15.31 -0.93
CA VAL A 385 28.67 15.42 -1.44
C VAL A 385 27.69 14.60 -0.57
N GLU A 386 28.08 13.39 -0.18
CA GLU A 386 27.28 12.54 0.71
C GLU A 386 27.01 13.23 2.06
N LYS A 387 28.04 13.86 2.62
CA LYS A 387 27.91 14.62 3.87
C LYS A 387 27.01 15.87 3.70
N GLU A 388 27.06 16.55 2.56
CA GLU A 388 26.19 17.70 2.26
C GLU A 388 24.73 17.28 2.11
N LEU A 389 24.46 16.14 1.47
CA LEU A 389 23.14 15.57 1.31
C LEU A 389 22.54 15.18 2.67
N GLU A 390 23.32 14.53 3.54
CA GLU A 390 22.92 14.18 4.90
C GLU A 390 22.59 15.42 5.75
N GLU A 391 23.41 16.48 5.66
CA GLU A 391 23.15 17.74 6.34
C GLU A 391 21.90 18.45 5.79
N PHE A 392 21.65 18.40 4.49
CA PHE A 392 20.45 18.92 3.87
C PHE A 392 19.19 18.19 4.33
N GLN A 393 19.19 16.86 4.32
CA GLN A 393 18.07 16.05 4.81
C GLN A 393 17.76 16.33 6.28
N LYS A 394 18.78 16.42 7.14
CA LYS A 394 18.59 16.80 8.56
C LYS A 394 17.98 18.19 8.70
N ALA A 395 18.42 19.14 7.89
CA ALA A 395 17.88 20.50 7.90
C ALA A 395 16.43 20.55 7.42
N MET A 396 16.05 19.78 6.39
CA MET A 396 14.67 19.66 5.92
C MET A 396 13.76 19.05 6.99
N ILE A 397 14.16 17.97 7.65
CA ILE A 397 13.41 17.37 8.76
C ILE A 397 13.21 18.38 9.89
N ALA A 398 14.26 19.09 10.31
CA ALA A 398 14.16 20.13 11.33
C ALA A 398 13.20 21.27 10.91
N THR A 399 13.18 21.63 9.63
CA THR A 399 12.29 22.62 9.05
C THR A 399 10.82 22.18 9.13
N VAL A 400 10.53 20.95 8.70
CA VAL A 400 9.17 20.39 8.75
C VAL A 400 8.65 20.33 10.18
N ILE A 401 9.46 19.87 11.13
CA ILE A 401 9.09 19.82 12.55
C ILE A 401 8.85 21.23 13.11
N PHE A 402 9.68 22.21 12.73
CA PHE A 402 9.51 23.59 13.17
C PHE A 402 8.22 24.22 12.64
N LEU A 403 7.95 24.04 11.34
CA LEU A 403 6.73 24.56 10.68
C LEU A 403 5.46 23.90 11.20
N ALA A 404 5.49 22.59 11.46
CA ALA A 404 4.38 21.86 12.07
C ALA A 404 4.00 22.41 13.46
N LYS A 405 4.99 22.84 14.24
CA LYS A 405 4.79 23.45 15.56
C LYS A 405 4.45 24.95 15.49
N ASN A 406 4.84 25.61 14.43
CA ASN A 406 4.75 27.07 14.27
C ASN A 406 4.15 27.41 12.88
N SER A 407 2.90 27.05 12.64
CA SER A 407 2.23 27.20 11.34
C SER A 407 2.11 28.65 10.81
N LYS A 408 2.46 29.64 11.61
CA LYS A 408 2.51 31.07 11.23
C LYS A 408 3.94 31.64 11.26
N ALA A 409 4.94 30.77 11.30
CA ALA A 409 6.33 31.22 11.35
C ALA A 409 6.71 32.04 10.11
N THR A 410 7.51 33.05 10.32
CA THR A 410 8.08 33.88 9.27
C THR A 410 9.37 33.27 8.75
N THR A 411 9.78 33.66 7.52
CA THR A 411 11.09 33.29 6.94
C THR A 411 12.26 33.58 7.88
N ASN A 412 12.18 34.71 8.62
CA ASN A 412 13.25 35.09 9.55
C ASN A 412 13.32 34.18 10.78
N GLU A 413 12.17 33.74 11.29
CA GLU A 413 12.12 32.81 12.42
C GLU A 413 12.64 31.44 12.03
N LEU A 414 12.31 30.94 10.84
CA LEU A 414 12.86 29.69 10.33
C LEU A 414 14.37 29.79 10.10
N LYS A 415 14.86 30.87 9.46
CA LYS A 415 16.30 31.12 9.28
C LYS A 415 17.04 31.15 10.61
N LYS A 416 16.44 31.78 11.63
CA LYS A 416 17.02 31.82 12.98
C LYS A 416 17.07 30.44 13.60
N HIS A 417 15.98 29.66 13.50
CA HIS A 417 15.91 28.28 13.98
C HIS A 417 16.97 27.37 13.34
N LEU A 418 17.13 27.42 12.02
CA LEU A 418 18.15 26.63 11.32
C LEU A 418 19.57 27.03 11.70
N LYS A 419 19.84 28.33 11.92
CA LYS A 419 21.14 28.80 12.42
C LYS A 419 21.41 28.36 13.85
N GLU A 420 20.41 28.35 14.72
CA GLU A 420 20.53 27.88 16.11
C GLU A 420 20.80 26.35 16.17
N ASN A 421 20.42 25.60 15.13
CA ASN A 421 20.76 24.19 14.94
C ASN A 421 22.05 23.96 14.13
N GLU A 422 22.89 24.99 14.03
CA GLU A 422 24.23 24.93 13.40
C GLU A 422 24.23 24.56 11.91
N VAL A 423 23.07 24.71 11.20
CA VAL A 423 22.97 24.42 9.76
C VAL A 423 23.77 25.45 8.95
N ARG A 424 24.62 24.96 8.04
CA ARG A 424 25.44 25.81 7.17
C ARG A 424 24.60 26.74 6.29
N LYS A 425 25.15 27.91 5.95
CA LYS A 425 24.44 28.93 5.19
C LYS A 425 24.00 28.46 3.80
N GLU A 426 24.81 27.64 3.15
CA GLU A 426 24.55 27.04 1.84
C GLU A 426 23.36 26.08 1.90
N ILE A 427 23.32 25.22 2.91
CA ILE A 427 22.21 24.29 3.18
C ILE A 427 20.93 25.07 3.50
N ILE A 428 20.99 26.12 4.31
CA ILE A 428 19.82 26.99 4.56
C ILE A 428 19.26 27.56 3.26
N ALA A 429 20.10 27.97 2.33
CA ALA A 429 19.68 28.48 1.03
C ALA A 429 18.98 27.39 0.20
N ALA A 430 19.53 26.18 0.17
CA ALA A 430 18.94 25.03 -0.51
C ALA A 430 17.58 24.64 0.09
N VAL A 431 17.44 24.63 1.42
CA VAL A 431 16.16 24.38 2.11
C VAL A 431 15.09 25.39 1.69
N PHE A 432 15.44 26.68 1.59
CA PHE A 432 14.48 27.70 1.16
C PHE A 432 14.11 27.57 -0.33
N GLN A 433 15.05 27.17 -1.17
CA GLN A 433 14.76 26.87 -2.56
C GLN A 433 13.77 25.71 -2.70
N GLU A 434 14.02 24.62 -2.00
CA GLU A 434 13.11 23.45 -1.97
C GLU A 434 11.72 23.78 -1.47
N LEU A 435 11.61 24.60 -0.41
CA LEU A 435 10.31 25.06 0.09
C LEU A 435 9.56 25.95 -0.92
N ASP A 436 10.26 26.74 -1.71
CA ASP A 436 9.69 27.58 -2.79
C ASP A 436 9.21 26.70 -3.94
N ASP A 437 10.00 25.70 -4.34
CA ASP A 437 9.68 24.73 -5.38
C ASP A 437 8.47 23.84 -5.00
N LEU A 438 8.33 23.52 -3.70
CA LEU A 438 7.16 22.85 -3.14
C LEU A 438 5.93 23.78 -2.98
N GLY A 439 6.03 25.04 -3.36
CA GLY A 439 4.95 26.02 -3.31
C GLY A 439 4.62 26.55 -1.91
N TYR A 440 5.56 26.44 -0.96
CA TYR A 440 5.39 26.95 0.40
C TYR A 440 5.54 28.48 0.42
N SER A 441 4.44 29.22 0.52
CA SER A 441 4.48 30.68 0.64
C SER A 441 4.47 31.11 2.11
N PHE A 442 5.58 31.70 2.55
CA PHE A 442 5.61 32.32 3.88
C PHE A 442 4.76 33.61 3.91
N PRO A 443 3.88 33.79 4.92
CA PRO A 443 3.22 35.06 5.09
C PRO A 443 4.27 36.15 5.44
N ASN A 444 4.45 37.13 4.55
CA ASN A 444 5.39 38.26 4.59
C ASN A 444 6.73 38.09 3.84
N LEU A 445 6.65 37.92 2.52
CA LEU A 445 7.65 38.40 1.59
C LEU A 445 7.18 39.73 1.02
N THR A 446 7.29 40.82 1.80
CA THR A 446 7.34 42.21 1.34
C THR A 446 8.42 42.94 2.11
#